data_a9bd7212e7f1c8324aa80c972951c233
#
_entry.id   a9bd7212e7f1c8324aa80c972951c233
#
_cell.length_a   1.000
_cell.length_b   1.000
_cell.length_c   1.000
_cell.angle_alpha   90.00
_cell.angle_beta   90.00
_cell.angle_gamma   90.00
#
_symmetry.space_group_name_H-M   'P 1'
#
loop_
_entity.id
_entity.type
_entity.pdbx_description
1 polymer ?
#
loop_
_entity_poly.entity_id
_entity_poly.type
_entity_poly.pdbx_seq_one_letter_code
_entity_poly.pdbx_strand_id
1 'polypeptide(L)'
;IAGFIFLRLRGILGKRTGFEGKAPTQFDKILKEAVVKQAPKKANVFDEEAQKEFLKGARIAYETIITDFSDNDNKITTSKPLLNKDIYNQFNEALKERNSRGHFAEITFIGINSADIKEHKKVDNFLNVTVDFIAEVITCIKDKNQKIISGDPKKVKKIYDTWVFSRDTMSPNPNWQLVDTLT
;
A
#
# COMPACT_ATOMS: atom_id res chain seq x y z
N ILE A 1 -18.37 4.19 12.97
CA ILE A 1 -17.22 5.09 13.25
C ILE A 1 -15.88 4.33 13.26
N ALA A 2 -15.83 2.98 13.43
CA ALA A 2 -14.59 2.21 13.20
C ALA A 2 -14.14 2.30 11.73
N GLY A 3 -15.07 2.53 10.80
CA GLY A 3 -14.78 3.00 9.46
C GLY A 3 -14.06 4.36 9.40
N PHE A 4 -13.99 5.10 10.53
CA PHE A 4 -13.42 6.45 10.52
C PHE A 4 -11.89 6.45 10.47
N ILE A 5 -11.20 5.43 10.98
CA ILE A 5 -9.74 5.30 10.80
C ILE A 5 -9.46 4.83 9.38
N PHE A 6 -10.17 3.83 8.87
CA PHE A 6 -10.06 3.38 7.48
C PHE A 6 -10.66 4.40 6.49
N LEU A 7 -11.78 5.06 6.83
CA LEU A 7 -12.35 6.14 6.03
C LEU A 7 -11.48 7.42 6.06
N ARG A 8 -10.66 7.61 7.09
CA ARG A 8 -9.76 8.76 7.15
C ARG A 8 -8.43 8.51 6.44
N LEU A 9 -7.94 7.29 6.42
CA LEU A 9 -6.94 6.85 5.45
C LEU A 9 -7.50 7.04 4.03
N ARG A 10 -8.75 6.71 3.81
CA ARG A 10 -9.51 6.96 2.59
C ARG A 10 -9.62 8.44 2.22
N GLY A 11 -9.86 9.32 3.16
CA GLY A 11 -10.03 10.77 2.93
C GLY A 11 -8.72 11.55 2.80
N ILE A 12 -7.63 11.06 3.40
CA ILE A 12 -6.31 11.71 3.34
C ILE A 12 -5.55 11.29 2.09
N LEU A 13 -5.76 10.05 1.63
CA LEU A 13 -5.11 9.48 0.45
C LEU A 13 -5.76 9.88 -0.88
N GLY A 14 -6.95 10.49 -0.86
CA GLY A 14 -7.66 10.95 -2.06
C GLY A 14 -7.09 12.20 -2.74
N LYS A 15 -5.97 12.75 -2.30
CA LYS A 15 -5.26 13.79 -3.06
C LYS A 15 -4.31 13.12 -4.05
N ARG A 16 -4.77 12.99 -5.29
CA ARG A 16 -3.94 12.68 -6.44
C ARG A 16 -2.69 13.56 -6.42
N THR A 17 -1.56 13.03 -5.99
CA THR A 17 -0.27 13.55 -6.41
C THR A 17 -0.07 13.06 -7.84
N GLY A 18 -0.54 13.86 -8.79
CA GLY A 18 -0.32 13.62 -10.19
C GLY A 18 1.18 13.63 -10.46
N PHE A 19 1.73 12.47 -10.74
CA PHE A 19 3.02 12.38 -11.40
C PHE A 19 2.78 12.74 -12.87
N GLU A 20 2.80 14.03 -13.19
CA GLU A 20 2.86 14.51 -14.56
C GLU A 20 4.25 14.20 -15.10
N GLY A 21 4.36 13.09 -15.81
CA GLY A 21 5.52 12.80 -16.63
C GLY A 21 5.63 13.87 -17.73
N LYS A 22 6.70 14.65 -17.72
CA LYS A 22 7.03 15.55 -18.82
C LYS A 22 7.12 14.76 -20.13
N ALA A 23 6.50 15.28 -21.19
CA ALA A 23 6.60 14.70 -22.53
C ALA A 23 8.08 14.56 -22.95
N PRO A 24 8.47 13.43 -23.56
CA PRO A 24 9.86 13.18 -23.95
C PRO A 24 10.32 14.20 -25.01
N THR A 25 11.48 14.80 -24.78
CA THR A 25 12.12 15.72 -25.73
C THR A 25 12.70 14.95 -26.93
N GLN A 26 12.92 15.63 -28.06
CA GLN A 26 13.47 15.01 -29.27
C GLN A 26 14.81 14.29 -29.05
N PHE A 27 15.56 14.68 -28.01
CA PHE A 27 16.84 14.06 -27.65
C PHE A 27 16.67 12.61 -27.16
N ASP A 28 15.54 12.33 -26.48
CA ASP A 28 15.22 10.98 -25.98
C ASP A 28 14.87 9.99 -27.12
N LYS A 29 14.42 10.50 -28.28
CA LYS A 29 14.15 9.67 -29.46
C LYS A 29 15.42 9.17 -30.12
N ILE A 30 16.46 9.99 -30.17
CA ILE A 30 17.74 9.66 -30.84
C ILE A 30 18.53 8.62 -30.01
N LEU A 31 18.47 8.68 -28.69
CA LEU A 31 19.09 7.68 -27.82
C LEU A 31 18.41 6.31 -27.86
N LYS A 32 17.11 6.26 -28.16
CA LYS A 32 16.36 4.99 -28.28
C LYS A 32 16.70 4.23 -29.57
N GLU A 33 17.12 4.91 -30.64
CA GLU A 33 17.51 4.27 -31.88
C GLU A 33 18.95 3.70 -31.89
N ALA A 34 19.82 4.19 -31.01
CA ALA A 34 21.21 3.76 -30.93
C ALA A 34 21.44 2.51 -30.04
N VAL A 35 20.47 2.08 -29.25
CA VAL A 35 20.60 0.97 -28.28
C VAL A 35 20.00 -0.36 -28.78
N VAL A 36 19.53 -0.44 -30.00
CA VAL A 36 18.83 -1.64 -30.55
C VAL A 36 19.80 -2.70 -31.11
N LYS A 37 20.99 -2.87 -30.54
CA LYS A 37 21.86 -4.03 -30.90
C LYS A 37 22.57 -4.62 -29.67
N GLN A 38 21.84 -4.96 -28.65
CA GLN A 38 22.31 -5.93 -27.64
C GLN A 38 21.20 -6.95 -27.40
N ALA A 39 21.61 -8.24 -27.37
CA ALA A 39 20.74 -9.40 -27.23
C ALA A 39 19.70 -9.26 -26.13
N PRO A 40 18.51 -9.86 -26.25
CA PRO A 40 17.43 -9.64 -25.32
C PRO A 40 17.80 -10.22 -23.97
N LYS A 41 18.24 -9.36 -23.03
CA LYS A 41 17.99 -9.65 -21.62
C LYS A 41 16.48 -9.87 -21.51
N LYS A 42 16.07 -11.05 -21.03
CA LYS A 42 14.66 -11.39 -20.78
C LYS A 42 13.99 -10.15 -20.22
N ALA A 43 13.11 -9.55 -21.01
CA ALA A 43 12.25 -8.49 -20.50
C ALA A 43 11.65 -9.02 -19.20
N ASN A 44 11.67 -8.22 -18.12
CA ASN A 44 10.95 -8.54 -16.91
C ASN A 44 9.46 -8.54 -17.27
N VAL A 45 9.03 -9.64 -17.87
CA VAL A 45 7.63 -9.85 -18.20
C VAL A 45 6.96 -10.16 -16.86
N PHE A 46 5.96 -9.36 -16.52
CA PHE A 46 5.10 -9.62 -15.37
C PHE A 46 4.08 -10.68 -15.79
N ASP A 47 4.60 -11.91 -16.04
CA ASP A 47 3.83 -13.08 -16.45
C ASP A 47 3.06 -13.70 -15.27
N GLU A 48 2.32 -14.76 -15.54
CA GLU A 48 1.49 -15.42 -14.52
C GLU A 48 2.29 -15.90 -13.30
N GLU A 49 3.51 -16.36 -13.49
CA GLU A 49 4.38 -16.81 -12.40
C GLU A 49 4.82 -15.62 -11.54
N ALA A 50 5.27 -14.53 -12.18
CA ALA A 50 5.62 -13.29 -11.50
C ALA A 50 4.42 -12.67 -10.76
N GLN A 51 3.22 -12.76 -11.32
CA GLN A 51 1.98 -12.30 -10.67
C GLN A 51 1.64 -13.12 -9.42
N LYS A 52 1.79 -14.44 -9.48
CA LYS A 52 1.58 -15.32 -8.32
C LYS A 52 2.56 -15.02 -7.19
N GLU A 53 3.85 -14.86 -7.51
CA GLU A 53 4.88 -14.50 -6.52
C GLU A 53 4.62 -13.11 -5.93
N PHE A 54 4.26 -12.14 -6.76
CA PHE A 54 3.87 -10.81 -6.32
C PHE A 54 2.70 -10.86 -5.34
N LEU A 55 1.62 -11.60 -5.66
CA LEU A 55 0.44 -11.70 -4.79
C LEU A 55 0.76 -12.33 -3.43
N LYS A 56 1.66 -13.31 -3.36
CA LYS A 56 2.14 -13.83 -2.07
C LYS A 56 2.76 -12.73 -1.22
N GLY A 57 3.67 -11.95 -1.81
CA GLY A 57 4.29 -10.81 -1.15
C GLY A 57 3.30 -9.71 -0.78
N ALA A 58 2.37 -9.38 -1.66
CA ALA A 58 1.34 -8.37 -1.43
C ALA A 58 0.41 -8.72 -0.27
N ARG A 59 0.05 -10.00 -0.10
CA ARG A 59 -0.74 -10.49 1.05
C ARG A 59 0.01 -10.28 2.37
N ILE A 60 1.29 -10.65 2.41
CA ILE A 60 2.14 -10.46 3.60
C ILE A 60 2.29 -8.96 3.90
N ALA A 61 2.53 -8.15 2.88
CA ALA A 61 2.65 -6.70 3.03
C ALA A 61 1.36 -6.08 3.57
N TYR A 62 0.21 -6.49 3.04
CA TYR A 62 -1.11 -6.00 3.48
C TYR A 62 -1.33 -6.30 4.97
N GLU A 63 -1.16 -7.54 5.41
CA GLU A 63 -1.30 -7.96 6.81
C GLU A 63 -0.33 -7.17 7.71
N THR A 64 0.94 -7.09 7.30
CA THR A 64 1.99 -6.38 8.05
C THR A 64 1.63 -4.90 8.24
N ILE A 65 1.18 -4.22 7.18
CA ILE A 65 0.84 -2.80 7.22
C ILE A 65 -0.40 -2.56 8.10
N ILE A 66 -1.46 -3.38 7.95
CA ILE A 66 -2.67 -3.26 8.75
C ILE A 66 -2.37 -3.50 10.23
N THR A 67 -1.55 -4.51 10.55
CA THR A 67 -1.20 -4.85 11.92
C THR A 67 -0.32 -3.77 12.56
N ASP A 68 0.69 -3.29 11.84
CA ASP A 68 1.60 -2.24 12.32
C ASP A 68 0.88 -0.92 12.61
N PHE A 69 -0.17 -0.61 11.83
CA PHE A 69 -1.02 0.56 12.05
C PHE A 69 -1.90 0.45 13.32
N SER A 70 -2.14 -0.77 13.77
CA SER A 70 -2.89 -1.09 15.00
C SER A 70 -2.05 -0.97 16.25
N ASP A 71 -0.74 -1.05 16.13
CA ASP A 71 0.14 -1.19 17.29
C ASP A 71 0.06 0.03 18.21
N ASN A 72 0.03 -0.25 19.51
CA ASN A 72 -0.17 0.76 20.55
C ASN A 72 1.05 1.65 20.82
N ASP A 73 2.21 1.32 20.25
CA ASP A 73 3.41 2.15 20.36
C ASP A 73 3.35 3.39 19.45
N ASN A 74 2.33 3.44 18.56
CA ASN A 74 2.08 4.54 17.63
C ASN A 74 3.24 4.83 16.66
N LYS A 75 3.97 3.79 16.29
CA LYS A 75 5.08 3.87 15.36
C LYS A 75 4.89 2.88 14.24
N ILE A 76 5.23 3.31 13.04
CA ILE A 76 5.34 2.43 11.88
C ILE A 76 6.79 1.97 11.80
N THR A 77 7.05 0.74 12.22
CA THR A 77 8.40 0.19 12.28
C THR A 77 8.58 -0.97 11.33
N THR A 78 7.74 -1.97 11.44
CA THR A 78 7.84 -3.23 10.69
C THR A 78 7.47 -3.01 9.22
N SER A 79 6.42 -2.25 8.95
CA SER A 79 5.95 -1.97 7.59
C SER A 79 6.68 -0.84 6.88
N LYS A 80 7.54 -0.08 7.57
CA LYS A 80 8.27 1.04 6.98
C LYS A 80 8.98 0.72 5.66
N PRO A 81 9.68 -0.41 5.48
CA PRO A 81 10.32 -0.76 4.21
C PRO A 81 9.33 -1.03 3.07
N LEU A 82 8.07 -1.35 3.42
CA LEU A 82 7.00 -1.66 2.48
C LEU A 82 6.23 -0.42 2.00
N LEU A 83 6.54 0.75 2.54
CA LEU A 83 5.88 2.01 2.23
C LEU A 83 6.82 2.93 1.47
N ASN A 84 6.31 3.63 0.46
CA ASN A 84 7.04 4.77 -0.06
C ASN A 84 7.02 5.92 0.96
N LYS A 85 7.85 6.95 0.71
CA LYS A 85 8.01 8.07 1.63
C LYS A 85 6.71 8.82 1.91
N ASP A 86 5.88 9.00 0.89
CA ASP A 86 4.66 9.80 1.01
C ASP A 86 3.60 9.05 1.82
N ILE A 87 3.40 7.77 1.56
CA ILE A 87 2.49 6.91 2.33
C ILE A 87 2.98 6.79 3.79
N TYR A 88 4.28 6.61 3.98
CA TYR A 88 4.86 6.57 5.33
C TYR A 88 4.57 7.86 6.13
N ASN A 89 4.76 9.02 5.51
CA ASN A 89 4.47 10.31 6.16
C ASN A 89 2.99 10.45 6.50
N GLN A 90 2.09 10.10 5.57
CA GLN A 90 0.64 10.17 5.79
C GLN A 90 0.20 9.25 6.93
N PHE A 91 0.72 8.03 7.00
CA PHE A 91 0.43 7.10 8.08
C PHE A 91 0.93 7.62 9.42
N ASN A 92 2.14 8.19 9.47
CA ASN A 92 2.67 8.80 10.69
C ASN A 92 1.84 9.98 11.17
N GLU A 93 1.37 10.83 10.25
CA GLU A 93 0.48 11.95 10.60
C GLU A 93 -0.85 11.45 11.18
N ALA A 94 -1.44 10.42 10.57
CA ALA A 94 -2.66 9.80 11.07
C ALA A 94 -2.47 9.20 12.47
N LEU A 95 -1.32 8.56 12.74
CA LEU A 95 -0.98 8.04 14.07
C LEU A 95 -0.80 9.15 15.09
N LYS A 96 -0.09 10.23 14.74
CA LYS A 96 0.09 11.40 15.62
C LYS A 96 -1.25 12.04 15.97
N GLU A 97 -2.15 12.17 14.99
CA GLU A 97 -3.47 12.72 15.22
C GLU A 97 -4.31 11.83 16.13
N ARG A 98 -4.28 10.50 15.92
CA ARG A 98 -4.93 9.53 16.80
C ARG A 98 -4.42 9.65 18.24
N ASN A 99 -3.10 9.74 18.41
CA ASN A 99 -2.45 9.93 19.70
C ASN A 99 -2.82 11.22 20.39
N SER A 100 -2.84 12.34 19.66
CA SER A 100 -3.18 13.65 20.23
C SER A 100 -4.57 13.66 20.85
N ARG A 101 -5.47 12.82 20.33
CA ARG A 101 -6.82 12.62 20.87
C ARG A 101 -6.88 11.64 22.04
N GLY A 102 -5.76 10.98 22.34
CA GLY A 102 -5.72 9.91 23.36
C GLY A 102 -6.54 8.68 22.98
N HIS A 103 -6.61 8.38 21.68
CA HIS A 103 -7.32 7.23 21.17
C HIS A 103 -6.35 6.10 20.86
N PHE A 104 -6.72 4.89 21.26
CA PHE A 104 -5.98 3.66 21.00
C PHE A 104 -6.81 2.78 20.07
N ALA A 105 -6.21 2.34 18.97
CA ALA A 105 -6.85 1.40 18.04
C ALA A 105 -6.36 -0.01 18.32
N GLU A 106 -7.28 -0.94 18.48
CA GLU A 106 -7.00 -2.36 18.53
C GLU A 106 -7.55 -2.97 17.24
N ILE A 107 -6.68 -3.59 16.45
CA ILE A 107 -7.06 -4.30 15.23
C ILE A 107 -6.54 -5.73 15.36
N THR A 108 -7.45 -6.69 15.34
CA THR A 108 -7.09 -8.10 15.19
C THR A 108 -7.33 -8.49 13.76
N PHE A 109 -6.25 -8.81 13.07
CA PHE A 109 -6.30 -9.31 11.71
C PHE A 109 -6.71 -10.79 11.72
N ILE A 110 -7.79 -11.13 11.01
CA ILE A 110 -8.30 -12.50 10.95
C ILE A 110 -7.74 -13.21 9.71
N GLY A 111 -7.79 -12.54 8.55
CA GLY A 111 -7.26 -13.10 7.32
C GLY A 111 -7.71 -12.36 6.07
N ILE A 112 -7.13 -12.76 4.94
CA ILE A 112 -7.45 -12.27 3.61
C ILE A 112 -8.35 -13.29 2.91
N ASN A 113 -9.57 -12.88 2.57
CA ASN A 113 -10.51 -13.71 1.82
C ASN A 113 -10.14 -13.76 0.34
N SER A 114 -9.80 -12.60 -0.25
CA SER A 114 -9.27 -12.52 -1.61
C SER A 114 -8.23 -11.42 -1.74
N ALA A 115 -7.32 -11.61 -2.70
CA ALA A 115 -6.39 -10.59 -3.17
C ALA A 115 -6.19 -10.83 -4.66
N ASP A 116 -6.69 -9.90 -5.45
CA ASP A 116 -6.78 -10.04 -6.89
C ASP A 116 -6.13 -8.84 -7.59
N ILE A 117 -5.29 -9.11 -8.59
CA ILE A 117 -4.70 -8.06 -9.41
C ILE A 117 -5.80 -7.47 -10.29
N LYS A 118 -6.12 -6.20 -10.07
CA LYS A 118 -7.09 -5.46 -10.87
C LYS A 118 -6.48 -5.00 -12.19
N GLU A 119 -5.27 -4.45 -12.10
CA GLU A 119 -4.51 -4.00 -13.27
C GLU A 119 -3.02 -3.92 -12.95
N HIS A 120 -2.20 -3.93 -13.98
CA HIS A 120 -0.78 -3.60 -13.87
C HIS A 120 -0.35 -2.73 -15.03
N LYS A 121 0.57 -1.80 -14.78
CA LYS A 121 1.05 -0.85 -15.77
C LYS A 121 2.51 -0.54 -15.54
N LYS A 122 3.29 -0.58 -16.61
CA LYS A 122 4.66 -0.07 -16.57
C LYS A 122 4.67 1.38 -17.05
N VAL A 123 5.19 2.27 -16.19
CA VAL A 123 5.40 3.69 -16.51
C VAL A 123 6.87 3.97 -16.28
N ASP A 124 7.58 4.31 -17.35
CA ASP A 124 9.05 4.44 -17.37
C ASP A 124 9.73 3.18 -16.80
N ASN A 125 10.45 3.31 -15.71
CA ASN A 125 11.11 2.20 -15.03
C ASN A 125 10.28 1.57 -13.92
N PHE A 126 9.10 2.11 -13.64
CA PHE A 126 8.26 1.62 -12.55
C PHE A 126 7.17 0.68 -13.06
N LEU A 127 7.10 -0.49 -12.46
CA LEU A 127 5.97 -1.39 -12.62
C LEU A 127 5.01 -1.18 -11.46
N ASN A 128 3.81 -0.67 -11.78
CA ASN A 128 2.74 -0.45 -10.83
C ASN A 128 1.71 -1.56 -10.94
N VAL A 129 1.28 -2.10 -9.81
CA VAL A 129 0.27 -3.16 -9.74
C VAL A 129 -0.80 -2.75 -8.75
N THR A 130 -2.04 -2.70 -9.23
CA THR A 130 -3.21 -2.42 -8.41
C THR A 130 -3.83 -3.73 -7.96
N VAL A 131 -4.06 -3.86 -6.65
CA VAL A 131 -4.63 -5.07 -6.04
C VAL A 131 -5.87 -4.72 -5.25
N ASP A 132 -6.95 -5.45 -5.50
CA ASP A 132 -8.16 -5.42 -4.68
C ASP A 132 -8.05 -6.50 -3.59
N PHE A 133 -8.18 -6.08 -2.34
CA PHE A 133 -8.19 -6.95 -1.16
C PHE A 133 -9.57 -7.02 -0.54
N ILE A 134 -9.96 -8.22 -0.13
CA ILE A 134 -11.07 -8.45 0.79
C ILE A 134 -10.49 -9.15 2.01
N ALA A 135 -10.55 -8.52 3.17
CA ALA A 135 -10.02 -9.05 4.41
C ALA A 135 -11.03 -8.99 5.54
N GLU A 136 -10.80 -9.78 6.57
CA GLU A 136 -11.58 -9.81 7.79
C GLU A 136 -10.74 -9.35 8.96
N VAL A 137 -11.31 -8.43 9.74
CA VAL A 137 -10.66 -7.83 10.91
C VAL A 137 -11.68 -7.67 12.03
N ILE A 138 -11.20 -7.64 13.28
CA ILE A 138 -11.93 -7.12 14.44
C ILE A 138 -11.29 -5.80 14.79
N THR A 139 -12.07 -4.74 14.93
CA THR A 139 -11.53 -3.42 15.26
C THR A 139 -12.32 -2.75 16.37
N CYS A 140 -11.61 -2.16 17.33
CA CYS A 140 -12.19 -1.22 18.27
C CYS A 140 -11.23 -0.07 18.57
N ILE A 141 -11.80 1.08 18.92
CA ILE A 141 -11.07 2.26 19.38
C ILE A 141 -11.48 2.50 20.83
N LYS A 142 -10.48 2.68 21.68
CA LYS A 142 -10.63 3.00 23.08
C LYS A 142 -10.07 4.38 23.38
N ASP A 143 -10.61 5.02 24.40
CA ASP A 143 -10.05 6.22 24.99
C ASP A 143 -8.96 5.89 26.05
N LYS A 144 -8.41 6.94 26.69
CA LYS A 144 -7.41 6.82 27.75
C LYS A 144 -7.90 5.99 28.97
N ASN A 145 -9.21 5.89 29.16
CA ASN A 145 -9.85 5.15 30.25
C ASN A 145 -10.23 3.72 29.84
N GLN A 146 -9.72 3.25 28.69
CA GLN A 146 -10.05 1.93 28.11
C GLN A 146 -11.53 1.77 27.73
N LYS A 147 -12.29 2.84 27.67
CA LYS A 147 -13.68 2.83 27.21
C LYS A 147 -13.74 2.75 25.71
N ILE A 148 -14.55 1.85 25.18
CA ILE A 148 -14.76 1.71 23.75
C ILE A 148 -15.51 2.94 23.23
N ILE A 149 -14.88 3.70 22.33
CA ILE A 149 -15.47 4.86 21.66
C ILE A 149 -16.12 4.42 20.36
N SER A 150 -15.54 3.40 19.71
CA SER A 150 -15.98 2.95 18.39
C SER A 150 -15.55 1.53 18.11
N GLY A 151 -16.33 0.84 17.27
CA GLY A 151 -16.08 -0.55 16.91
C GLY A 151 -16.67 -1.53 17.91
N ASP A 152 -16.39 -2.81 17.70
CA ASP A 152 -16.84 -3.90 18.57
C ASP A 152 -15.75 -4.97 18.60
N PRO A 153 -15.13 -5.23 19.78
CA PRO A 153 -14.04 -6.19 19.91
C PRO A 153 -14.48 -7.65 19.72
N LYS A 154 -15.78 -7.90 19.56
CA LYS A 154 -16.34 -9.25 19.35
C LYS A 154 -16.87 -9.47 17.94
N LYS A 155 -16.87 -8.43 17.11
CA LYS A 155 -17.50 -8.49 15.79
C LYS A 155 -16.46 -8.45 14.65
N VAL A 156 -16.46 -9.51 13.87
CA VAL A 156 -15.67 -9.55 12.62
C VAL A 156 -16.30 -8.62 11.59
N LYS A 157 -15.46 -7.85 10.91
CA LYS A 157 -15.83 -6.99 9.80
C LYS A 157 -15.07 -7.37 8.55
N LYS A 158 -15.76 -7.36 7.41
CA LYS A 158 -15.09 -7.35 6.10
C LYS A 158 -14.68 -5.94 5.73
N ILE A 159 -13.45 -5.82 5.27
CA ILE A 159 -12.90 -4.59 4.70
C ILE A 159 -12.52 -4.84 3.25
N TYR A 160 -12.70 -3.80 2.44
CA TYR A 160 -12.45 -3.80 1.00
C TYR A 160 -11.48 -2.67 0.72
N ASP A 161 -10.30 -3.02 0.25
CA ASP A 161 -9.23 -2.06 -0.01
C ASP A 161 -8.66 -2.28 -1.41
N THR A 162 -8.37 -1.18 -2.09
CA THR A 162 -7.65 -1.20 -3.36
C THR A 162 -6.32 -0.49 -3.18
N TRP A 163 -5.22 -1.23 -3.29
CA TRP A 163 -3.88 -0.71 -3.06
C TRP A 163 -3.01 -0.77 -4.32
N VAL A 164 -2.16 0.23 -4.49
CA VAL A 164 -1.20 0.29 -5.59
C VAL A 164 0.20 0.06 -5.05
N PHE A 165 0.83 -1.01 -5.53
CA PHE A 165 2.23 -1.31 -5.27
C PHE A 165 3.09 -0.91 -6.46
N SER A 166 4.30 -0.44 -6.21
CA SER A 166 5.26 -0.06 -7.24
C SER A 166 6.63 -0.66 -6.97
N ARG A 167 7.32 -1.03 -8.05
CA ARG A 167 8.70 -1.47 -8.02
C ARG A 167 9.47 -0.81 -9.15
N ASP A 168 10.66 -0.29 -8.87
CA ASP A 168 11.61 0.13 -9.90
C ASP A 168 12.27 -1.10 -10.53
N THR A 169 12.00 -1.32 -11.83
CA THR A 169 12.51 -2.48 -12.58
C THR A 169 14.00 -2.38 -12.89
N MET A 170 14.61 -1.21 -12.71
CA MET A 170 16.04 -0.96 -12.91
C MET A 170 16.82 -1.03 -11.60
N SER A 171 16.14 -0.97 -10.47
CA SER A 171 16.76 -1.09 -9.16
C SER A 171 17.22 -2.52 -8.88
N PRO A 172 18.41 -2.71 -8.28
CA PRO A 172 18.82 -4.02 -7.78
C PRO A 172 17.97 -4.51 -6.60
N ASN A 173 17.24 -3.60 -5.95
CA ASN A 173 16.31 -3.94 -4.89
C ASN A 173 14.99 -4.50 -5.50
N PRO A 174 14.65 -5.77 -5.26
CA PRO A 174 13.44 -6.39 -5.80
C PRO A 174 12.17 -6.01 -5.05
N ASN A 175 12.26 -5.22 -3.98
CA ASN A 175 11.16 -4.97 -3.09
C ASN A 175 10.09 -4.08 -3.72
N TRP A 176 8.84 -4.42 -3.44
CA TRP A 176 7.69 -3.63 -3.77
C TRP A 176 7.36 -2.67 -2.63
N GLN A 177 6.88 -1.49 -2.96
CA GLN A 177 6.41 -0.52 -1.99
C GLN A 177 4.97 -0.13 -2.27
N LEU A 178 4.19 0.04 -1.22
CA LEU A 178 2.87 0.67 -1.31
C LEU A 178 3.07 2.15 -1.66
N VAL A 179 2.45 2.58 -2.75
CA VAL A 179 2.57 3.95 -3.26
C VAL A 179 1.24 4.70 -3.26
N ASP A 180 0.12 3.98 -3.21
CA ASP A 180 -1.21 4.58 -3.16
C ASP A 180 -2.24 3.62 -2.56
N THR A 181 -3.30 4.16 -1.97
CA THR A 181 -4.51 3.43 -1.56
C THR A 181 -5.71 4.13 -2.17
N LEU A 182 -6.44 3.40 -3.01
CA LEU A 182 -7.58 3.92 -3.75
C LEU A 182 -8.89 3.69 -2.96
N THR A 183 -9.86 4.57 -3.16
CA THR A 183 -11.19 4.47 -2.53
C THR A 183 -12.23 4.04 -3.54
#